data_be7849fba161c04b9ee1aabce3d6bbf2
#
_entry.id   be7849fba161c04b9ee1aabce3d6bbf2
#
_cell.length_a   1.000
_cell.length_b   1.000
_cell.length_c   1.000
_cell.angle_alpha   90.00
_cell.angle_beta   90.00
_cell.angle_gamma   90.00
#
_symmetry.space_group_name_H-M   'P 1'
#
loop_
_entity.id
_entity.type
_entity.pdbx_description
1 polymer ?
#
loop_
_entity_poly.entity_id
_entity_poly.type
_entity_poly.pdbx_seq_one_letter_code
_entity_poly.pdbx_strand_id
1 'polypeptide(L)'
;MIIVVALLLEASILKYVNDKNAHRTSKVLLDRVITVLDKNDESRNELIESLKDDYIVRAKAVSYMIDADPAVEYDVNELQKIAKLMTVDEIHLFDDQGTIYSGSAPKYFGYNFDSGAQMEYFKPMLKNKSLTMCQDVTPNTAEGKKMMYAITWNEDGTKMIQVGIEP
;
A
#
# COMPACT_ATOMS: atom_id res chain seq x y z
N MET A 1 71.58 16.41 -6.55
CA MET A 1 71.00 15.26 -5.84
C MET A 1 69.94 15.69 -4.79
N ILE A 2 70.20 16.65 -3.91
CA ILE A 2 69.27 17.10 -2.85
C ILE A 2 67.96 17.68 -3.39
N ILE A 3 67.97 18.47 -4.47
CA ILE A 3 66.77 19.09 -5.06
C ILE A 3 65.82 18.03 -5.65
N VAL A 4 66.32 16.99 -6.26
CA VAL A 4 65.49 15.90 -6.84
C VAL A 4 64.80 15.10 -5.74
N VAL A 5 65.48 14.85 -4.62
CA VAL A 5 64.89 14.15 -3.46
C VAL A 5 63.82 14.99 -2.80
N ALA A 6 64.01 16.32 -2.71
CA ALA A 6 63.02 17.24 -2.15
C ALA A 6 61.74 17.27 -3.03
N LEU A 7 61.88 17.33 -4.35
CA LEU A 7 60.73 17.34 -5.29
C LEU A 7 59.96 15.99 -5.27
N LEU A 8 60.65 14.86 -5.11
CA LEU A 8 59.98 13.55 -4.98
C LEU A 8 59.25 13.42 -3.67
N LEU A 9 59.74 13.96 -2.57
CA LEU A 9 59.08 14.03 -1.26
C LEU A 9 57.83 14.90 -1.33
N GLU A 10 57.90 16.08 -1.92
CA GLU A 10 56.75 17.00 -2.07
C GLU A 10 55.64 16.33 -2.93
N ALA A 11 56.01 15.71 -4.05
CA ALA A 11 55.04 14.99 -4.90
C ALA A 11 54.33 13.83 -4.16
N SER A 12 55.09 13.11 -3.31
CA SER A 12 54.54 12.02 -2.51
C SER A 12 53.58 12.51 -1.41
N ILE A 13 53.92 13.61 -0.76
CA ILE A 13 53.07 14.24 0.25
C ILE A 13 51.81 14.79 -0.38
N LEU A 14 51.91 15.49 -1.51
CA LEU A 14 50.76 16.00 -2.26
C LEU A 14 49.80 14.89 -2.68
N LYS A 15 50.34 13.78 -3.21
CA LYS A 15 49.53 12.61 -3.58
C LYS A 15 48.84 12.03 -2.36
N TYR A 16 49.53 11.83 -1.23
CA TYR A 16 48.93 11.29 0.00
C TYR A 16 47.83 12.18 0.54
N VAL A 17 48.01 13.51 0.57
CA VAL A 17 47.00 14.46 1.01
C VAL A 17 45.80 14.46 0.09
N ASN A 18 46.01 14.39 -1.24
CA ASN A 18 44.96 14.38 -2.22
C ASN A 18 44.12 13.09 -2.14
N ASP A 19 44.77 11.93 -2.01
CA ASP A 19 44.09 10.64 -1.86
C ASP A 19 43.24 10.60 -0.56
N LYS A 20 43.81 11.12 0.54
CA LYS A 20 43.10 11.22 1.83
C LYS A 20 41.89 12.16 1.77
N ASN A 21 42.00 13.29 1.07
CA ASN A 21 40.91 14.23 0.88
C ASN A 21 39.83 13.62 -0.05
N ALA A 22 40.21 12.95 -1.12
CA ALA A 22 39.30 12.26 -2.00
C ALA A 22 38.49 11.18 -1.26
N HIS A 23 39.16 10.36 -0.44
CA HIS A 23 38.50 9.36 0.41
C HIS A 23 37.52 9.98 1.40
N ARG A 24 37.91 11.07 2.07
CA ARG A 24 37.05 11.78 3.02
C ARG A 24 35.83 12.37 2.34
N THR A 25 36.04 13.01 1.18
CA THR A 25 34.93 13.61 0.39
C THR A 25 33.98 12.53 -0.11
N SER A 26 34.50 11.41 -0.63
CA SER A 26 33.71 10.27 -1.08
C SER A 26 32.86 9.68 0.05
N LYS A 27 33.43 9.52 1.25
CA LYS A 27 32.71 9.03 2.42
C LYS A 27 31.56 9.98 2.81
N VAL A 28 31.81 11.30 2.87
CA VAL A 28 30.79 12.28 3.20
C VAL A 28 29.65 12.30 2.16
N LEU A 29 29.99 12.16 0.88
CA LEU A 29 28.98 12.06 -0.19
C LEU A 29 28.15 10.79 -0.05
N LEU A 30 28.79 9.63 0.21
CA LEU A 30 28.09 8.37 0.43
C LEU A 30 27.13 8.46 1.64
N ASP A 31 27.60 8.98 2.76
CA ASP A 31 26.76 9.15 3.96
C ASP A 31 25.55 10.06 3.67
N ARG A 32 25.73 11.13 2.86
CA ARG A 32 24.62 11.99 2.43
C ARG A 32 23.64 11.27 1.53
N VAL A 33 24.12 10.47 0.58
CA VAL A 33 23.24 9.67 -0.30
C VAL A 33 22.42 8.69 0.52
N ILE A 34 23.05 7.97 1.46
CA ILE A 34 22.35 7.05 2.36
C ILE A 34 21.27 7.79 3.15
N THR A 35 21.61 8.92 3.78
CA THR A 35 20.65 9.72 4.54
C THR A 35 19.46 10.20 3.70
N VAL A 36 19.70 10.57 2.44
CA VAL A 36 18.61 10.99 1.52
C VAL A 36 17.73 9.82 1.14
N LEU A 37 18.31 8.64 0.89
CA LEU A 37 17.56 7.42 0.58
C LEU A 37 16.69 6.98 1.76
N ASP A 38 17.26 6.95 2.98
CA ASP A 38 16.54 6.59 4.21
C ASP A 38 15.34 7.54 4.44
N LYS A 39 15.56 8.85 4.28
CA LYS A 39 14.50 9.85 4.44
C LYS A 39 13.41 9.72 3.37
N ASN A 40 13.77 9.39 2.13
CA ASN A 40 12.80 9.15 1.07
C ASN A 40 11.97 7.89 1.35
N ASP A 41 12.58 6.83 1.86
CA ASP A 41 11.87 5.60 2.21
C ASP A 41 10.91 5.83 3.39
N GLU A 42 11.32 6.60 4.41
CA GLU A 42 10.46 6.98 5.53
C GLU A 42 9.24 7.79 5.03
N SER A 43 9.47 8.85 4.24
CA SER A 43 8.40 9.68 3.69
C SER A 43 7.44 8.88 2.78
N ARG A 44 7.97 7.92 2.02
CA ARG A 44 7.14 7.02 1.20
C ARG A 44 6.27 6.11 2.05
N ASN A 45 6.81 5.56 3.13
CA ASN A 45 6.05 4.70 4.04
C ASN A 45 4.95 5.48 4.75
N GLU A 46 5.22 6.70 5.22
CA GLU A 46 4.20 7.59 5.79
C GLU A 46 3.07 7.88 4.80
N LEU A 47 3.40 8.12 3.53
CA LEU A 47 2.40 8.34 2.49
C LEU A 47 1.55 7.09 2.24
N ILE A 48 2.16 5.90 2.19
CA ILE A 48 1.44 4.63 2.01
C ILE A 48 0.47 4.39 3.18
N GLU A 49 0.90 4.59 4.41
CA GLU A 49 0.02 4.43 5.59
C GLU A 49 -1.14 5.45 5.56
N SER A 50 -0.87 6.70 5.19
CA SER A 50 -1.92 7.71 5.02
C SER A 50 -2.93 7.33 3.93
N LEU A 51 -2.48 6.74 2.82
CA LEU A 51 -3.36 6.22 1.77
C LEU A 51 -4.22 5.06 2.25
N LYS A 52 -3.64 4.14 3.04
CA LYS A 52 -4.40 3.02 3.63
C LYS A 52 -5.52 3.52 4.55
N ASP A 53 -5.23 4.51 5.38
CA ASP A 53 -6.23 5.13 6.26
C ASP A 53 -7.36 5.78 5.44
N ASP A 54 -7.04 6.52 4.37
CA ASP A 54 -8.03 7.11 3.47
C ASP A 54 -8.92 6.04 2.81
N TYR A 55 -8.36 4.93 2.37
CA TYR A 55 -9.14 3.84 1.77
C TYR A 55 -10.03 3.12 2.79
N ILE A 56 -9.58 2.98 4.04
CA ILE A 56 -10.44 2.49 5.14
C ILE A 56 -11.63 3.45 5.37
N VAL A 57 -11.40 4.76 5.32
CA VAL A 57 -12.46 5.76 5.43
C VAL A 57 -13.45 5.63 4.27
N ARG A 58 -12.98 5.41 3.04
CA ARG A 58 -13.87 5.16 1.88
C ARG A 58 -14.68 3.89 2.04
N ALA A 59 -14.07 2.79 2.52
CA ALA A 59 -14.80 1.55 2.80
C ALA A 59 -15.93 1.77 3.83
N LYS A 60 -15.65 2.52 4.91
CA LYS A 60 -16.66 2.90 5.90
C LYS A 60 -17.77 3.79 5.31
N ALA A 61 -17.42 4.75 4.45
CA ALA A 61 -18.41 5.60 3.79
C ALA A 61 -19.32 4.79 2.86
N VAL A 62 -18.76 3.85 2.08
CA VAL A 62 -19.55 2.93 1.25
C VAL A 62 -20.45 2.06 2.11
N SER A 63 -19.94 1.53 3.23
CA SER A 63 -20.74 0.78 4.20
C SER A 63 -21.95 1.55 4.69
N TYR A 64 -21.74 2.79 5.11
CA TYR A 64 -22.80 3.68 5.56
C TYR A 64 -23.85 3.96 4.45
N MET A 65 -23.42 4.17 3.20
CA MET A 65 -24.33 4.39 2.07
C MET A 65 -25.23 3.18 1.82
N ILE A 66 -24.66 1.95 1.88
CA ILE A 66 -25.40 0.70 1.68
C ILE A 66 -26.37 0.44 2.82
N ASP A 67 -25.96 0.71 4.07
CA ASP A 67 -26.84 0.54 5.24
C ASP A 67 -27.98 1.57 5.26
N ALA A 68 -27.74 2.77 4.70
CA ALA A 68 -28.78 3.82 4.58
C ALA A 68 -29.82 3.51 3.49
N ASP A 69 -29.44 2.79 2.42
CA ASP A 69 -30.35 2.34 1.36
C ASP A 69 -30.05 0.88 1.00
N PRO A 70 -30.68 -0.09 1.67
CA PRO A 70 -30.47 -1.51 1.42
C PRO A 70 -30.79 -1.99 0.00
N ALA A 71 -31.57 -1.21 -0.79
CA ALA A 71 -31.85 -1.57 -2.19
C ALA A 71 -30.59 -1.52 -3.07
N VAL A 72 -29.59 -0.72 -2.67
CA VAL A 72 -28.29 -0.59 -3.34
C VAL A 72 -27.48 -1.87 -3.23
N GLU A 73 -27.64 -2.65 -2.17
CA GLU A 73 -26.80 -3.82 -1.84
C GLU A 73 -26.68 -4.84 -2.98
N TYR A 74 -27.75 -5.02 -3.75
CA TYR A 74 -27.82 -5.98 -4.87
C TYR A 74 -27.85 -5.30 -6.25
N ASP A 75 -27.80 -3.98 -6.32
CA ASP A 75 -27.79 -3.24 -7.60
C ASP A 75 -26.35 -2.96 -8.06
N VAL A 76 -25.86 -3.81 -8.97
CA VAL A 76 -24.52 -3.67 -9.55
C VAL A 76 -24.28 -2.30 -10.17
N ASN A 77 -25.31 -1.72 -10.85
CA ASN A 77 -25.15 -0.44 -11.51
C ASN A 77 -25.04 0.70 -10.49
N GLU A 78 -25.79 0.63 -9.41
CA GLU A 78 -25.72 1.62 -8.34
C GLU A 78 -24.39 1.51 -7.59
N LEU A 79 -23.94 0.29 -7.28
CA LEU A 79 -22.61 0.05 -6.69
C LEU A 79 -21.47 0.55 -7.58
N GLN A 80 -21.60 0.46 -8.92
CA GLN A 80 -20.62 1.04 -9.84
C GLN A 80 -20.63 2.58 -9.82
N LYS A 81 -21.80 3.22 -9.64
CA LYS A 81 -21.86 4.68 -9.47
C LYS A 81 -21.22 5.12 -8.15
N ILE A 82 -21.49 4.38 -7.08
CA ILE A 82 -20.86 4.63 -5.77
C ILE A 82 -19.35 4.44 -5.87
N ALA A 83 -18.86 3.41 -6.53
CA ALA A 83 -17.42 3.21 -6.76
C ALA A 83 -16.78 4.43 -7.44
N LYS A 84 -17.41 4.93 -8.52
CA LYS A 84 -16.94 6.14 -9.21
C LYS A 84 -16.98 7.38 -8.30
N LEU A 85 -18.05 7.57 -7.53
CA LEU A 85 -18.17 8.69 -6.58
C LEU A 85 -17.08 8.67 -5.53
N MET A 86 -16.76 7.48 -5.02
CA MET A 86 -15.74 7.26 -3.99
C MET A 86 -14.32 7.17 -4.57
N THR A 87 -14.17 7.29 -5.89
CA THR A 87 -12.87 7.17 -6.58
C THR A 87 -12.17 5.85 -6.22
N VAL A 88 -12.93 4.75 -6.32
CA VAL A 88 -12.44 3.38 -6.18
C VAL A 88 -12.82 2.58 -7.42
N ASP A 89 -12.06 1.53 -7.75
CA ASP A 89 -12.29 0.74 -8.95
C ASP A 89 -13.33 -0.37 -8.72
N GLU A 90 -13.35 -0.92 -7.51
CA GLU A 90 -14.19 -2.07 -7.17
C GLU A 90 -14.79 -1.91 -5.77
N ILE A 91 -16.02 -2.41 -5.60
CA ILE A 91 -16.68 -2.60 -4.32
C ILE A 91 -17.10 -4.06 -4.23
N HIS A 92 -16.74 -4.73 -3.14
CA HIS A 92 -17.15 -6.09 -2.84
C HIS A 92 -17.87 -6.15 -1.51
N LEU A 93 -18.99 -6.86 -1.46
CA LEU A 93 -19.74 -7.14 -0.26
C LEU A 93 -19.55 -8.62 0.11
N PHE A 94 -19.05 -8.84 1.32
CA PHE A 94 -18.83 -10.17 1.88
C PHE A 94 -19.88 -10.48 2.93
N ASP A 95 -20.31 -11.72 2.96
CA ASP A 95 -21.08 -12.26 4.07
C ASP A 95 -20.21 -12.45 5.32
N ASP A 96 -20.82 -12.92 6.41
CA ASP A 96 -20.14 -13.17 7.68
C ASP A 96 -19.21 -14.42 7.65
N GLN A 97 -19.22 -15.18 6.54
CA GLN A 97 -18.32 -16.29 6.27
C GLN A 97 -17.12 -15.87 5.39
N GLY A 98 -17.10 -14.64 4.92
CA GLY A 98 -16.03 -14.10 4.08
C GLY A 98 -16.17 -14.45 2.61
N THR A 99 -17.41 -14.65 2.11
CA THR A 99 -17.71 -14.92 0.70
C THR A 99 -18.28 -13.68 0.04
N ILE A 100 -17.79 -13.31 -1.14
CA ILE A 100 -18.34 -12.21 -1.95
C ILE A 100 -19.70 -12.64 -2.51
N TYR A 101 -20.77 -12.01 -2.03
CA TYR A 101 -22.14 -12.28 -2.51
C TYR A 101 -22.70 -11.16 -3.39
N SER A 102 -22.14 -9.94 -3.29
CA SER A 102 -22.53 -8.79 -4.10
C SER A 102 -21.36 -7.82 -4.31
N GLY A 103 -21.53 -6.81 -5.18
CA GLY A 103 -20.51 -5.82 -5.45
C GLY A 103 -20.64 -5.17 -6.83
N SER A 104 -19.74 -4.25 -7.14
CA SER A 104 -19.68 -3.55 -8.42
C SER A 104 -19.12 -4.41 -9.57
N ALA A 105 -18.49 -5.56 -9.25
CA ALA A 105 -17.81 -6.44 -10.19
C ALA A 105 -18.29 -7.89 -10.03
N PRO A 106 -19.39 -8.29 -10.71
CA PRO A 106 -20.02 -9.61 -10.59
C PRO A 106 -19.11 -10.81 -10.89
N LYS A 107 -18.05 -10.61 -11.65
CA LYS A 107 -17.07 -11.66 -11.98
C LYS A 107 -16.37 -12.26 -10.75
N TYR A 108 -16.41 -11.59 -9.59
CA TYR A 108 -15.81 -12.06 -8.34
C TYR A 108 -16.81 -12.70 -7.37
N PHE A 109 -18.09 -12.75 -7.70
CA PHE A 109 -19.08 -13.39 -6.82
C PHE A 109 -18.74 -14.87 -6.61
N GLY A 110 -18.82 -15.31 -5.34
CA GLY A 110 -18.44 -16.64 -4.90
C GLY A 110 -16.96 -16.79 -4.49
N TYR A 111 -16.08 -15.83 -4.79
CA TYR A 111 -14.75 -15.82 -4.18
C TYR A 111 -14.85 -15.59 -2.68
N ASN A 112 -13.97 -16.22 -1.92
CA ASN A 112 -13.96 -16.13 -0.46
C ASN A 112 -12.52 -16.02 0.07
N PHE A 113 -12.38 -15.87 1.38
CA PHE A 113 -11.06 -15.71 2.01
C PHE A 113 -10.16 -16.95 1.91
N ASP A 114 -10.64 -18.10 1.39
CA ASP A 114 -9.85 -19.29 1.08
C ASP A 114 -9.48 -19.40 -0.41
N SER A 115 -9.93 -18.47 -1.24
CA SER A 115 -9.75 -18.53 -2.70
C SER A 115 -8.30 -18.26 -3.17
N GLY A 116 -7.41 -17.77 -2.29
CA GLY A 116 -6.01 -17.54 -2.60
C GLY A 116 -5.31 -16.66 -1.57
N ALA A 117 -3.97 -16.62 -1.63
CA ALA A 117 -3.12 -15.97 -0.62
C ALA A 117 -3.46 -14.48 -0.39
N GLN A 118 -3.84 -13.75 -1.47
CA GLN A 118 -4.26 -12.37 -1.35
C GLN A 118 -5.56 -12.24 -0.52
N MET A 119 -6.53 -13.13 -0.74
CA MET A 119 -7.80 -13.15 -0.01
C MET A 119 -7.61 -13.62 1.45
N GLU A 120 -6.70 -14.57 1.69
CA GLU A 120 -6.40 -15.07 3.04
C GLU A 120 -5.91 -13.99 4.00
N TYR A 121 -5.31 -12.92 3.49
CA TYR A 121 -4.89 -11.76 4.29
C TYR A 121 -6.03 -11.21 5.16
N PHE A 122 -7.29 -11.31 4.70
CA PHE A 122 -8.46 -10.75 5.37
C PHE A 122 -9.16 -11.73 6.34
N LYS A 123 -8.69 -12.97 6.48
CA LYS A 123 -9.26 -13.95 7.45
C LYS A 123 -9.38 -13.44 8.90
N PRO A 124 -8.49 -12.58 9.43
CA PRO A 124 -8.66 -12.02 10.76
C PRO A 124 -9.98 -11.25 10.96
N MET A 125 -10.57 -10.72 9.89
CA MET A 125 -11.87 -10.03 9.92
C MET A 125 -12.97 -10.93 10.49
N LEU A 126 -12.97 -12.23 10.17
CA LEU A 126 -13.97 -13.20 10.64
C LEU A 126 -13.96 -13.40 12.16
N LYS A 127 -12.86 -13.06 12.82
CA LYS A 127 -12.70 -13.22 14.27
C LYS A 127 -12.93 -11.94 15.07
N ASN A 128 -12.92 -10.79 14.40
CA ASN A 128 -13.02 -9.50 15.08
C ASN A 128 -13.81 -8.50 14.22
N LYS A 129 -15.05 -8.26 14.62
CA LYS A 129 -15.96 -7.35 13.92
C LYS A 129 -15.64 -5.85 14.09
N SER A 130 -14.71 -5.52 14.98
CA SER A 130 -14.22 -4.14 15.14
C SER A 130 -12.97 -3.86 14.30
N LEU A 131 -12.45 -4.88 13.61
CA LEU A 131 -11.24 -4.77 12.81
C LEU A 131 -11.53 -4.04 11.48
N THR A 132 -10.61 -3.20 11.07
CA THR A 132 -10.49 -2.68 9.72
C THR A 132 -9.12 -3.04 9.19
N MET A 133 -9.01 -3.40 7.91
CA MET A 133 -7.73 -3.80 7.32
C MET A 133 -7.56 -3.15 5.96
N CYS A 134 -6.32 -2.78 5.65
CA CYS A 134 -5.91 -2.44 4.30
C CYS A 134 -4.61 -3.17 3.98
N GLN A 135 -4.56 -3.88 2.85
CA GLN A 135 -3.35 -4.58 2.43
C GLN A 135 -2.49 -3.69 1.55
N ASP A 136 -1.21 -4.01 1.45
CA ASP A 136 -0.32 -3.40 0.47
C ASP A 136 -0.73 -3.78 -0.95
N VAL A 137 -0.22 -3.02 -1.94
CA VAL A 137 -0.42 -3.32 -3.35
C VAL A 137 0.03 -4.76 -3.64
N THR A 138 -0.93 -5.61 -3.98
CA THR A 138 -0.74 -7.06 -4.16
C THR A 138 -1.48 -7.53 -5.41
N PRO A 139 -0.96 -8.50 -6.17
CA PRO A 139 -1.72 -9.13 -7.25
C PRO A 139 -3.01 -9.76 -6.71
N ASN A 140 -4.17 -9.42 -7.28
CA ASN A 140 -5.43 -9.99 -6.87
C ASN A 140 -5.52 -11.49 -7.27
N THR A 141 -6.30 -12.25 -6.51
CA THR A 141 -6.41 -13.71 -6.66
C THR A 141 -6.95 -14.11 -8.04
N ALA A 142 -7.86 -13.35 -8.62
CA ALA A 142 -8.59 -13.76 -9.82
C ALA A 142 -7.81 -13.48 -11.12
N GLU A 143 -7.15 -12.33 -11.22
CA GLU A 143 -6.58 -11.84 -12.50
C GLU A 143 -5.09 -11.53 -12.40
N GLY A 144 -4.50 -11.54 -11.19
CA GLY A 144 -3.12 -11.14 -10.97
C GLY A 144 -2.88 -9.63 -11.15
N LYS A 145 -3.94 -8.83 -11.24
CA LYS A 145 -3.89 -7.38 -11.34
C LYS A 145 -3.44 -6.80 -10.01
N LYS A 146 -2.51 -5.84 -10.05
CA LYS A 146 -2.06 -5.16 -8.83
C LYS A 146 -3.15 -4.28 -8.28
N MET A 147 -3.57 -4.55 -7.06
CA MET A 147 -4.66 -3.86 -6.38
C MET A 147 -4.27 -3.60 -4.92
N MET A 148 -4.84 -2.56 -4.34
CA MET A 148 -4.87 -2.32 -2.90
C MET A 148 -6.32 -2.45 -2.45
N TYR A 149 -6.57 -3.25 -1.39
CA TYR A 149 -7.91 -3.48 -0.87
C TYR A 149 -8.01 -3.05 0.59
N ALA A 150 -9.03 -2.24 0.89
CA ALA A 150 -9.40 -1.87 2.26
C ALA A 150 -10.78 -2.46 2.59
N ILE A 151 -10.94 -3.02 3.80
CA ILE A 151 -12.15 -3.71 4.24
C ILE A 151 -12.58 -3.25 5.64
N THR A 152 -13.88 -3.18 5.85
CA THR A 152 -14.50 -2.89 7.16
C THR A 152 -15.75 -3.74 7.34
N TRP A 153 -16.15 -4.00 8.59
CA TRP A 153 -17.49 -4.43 8.89
C TRP A 153 -18.48 -3.27 8.79
N ASN A 154 -19.74 -3.57 8.45
CA ASN A 154 -20.83 -2.62 8.63
C ASN A 154 -21.14 -2.43 10.13
N GLU A 155 -22.00 -1.45 10.46
CA GLU A 155 -22.29 -1.08 11.84
C GLU A 155 -22.88 -2.25 12.65
N ASP A 156 -23.77 -3.04 12.03
CA ASP A 156 -24.40 -4.19 12.65
C ASP A 156 -23.50 -5.45 12.71
N GLY A 157 -22.35 -5.45 12.07
CA GLY A 157 -21.45 -6.60 11.99
C GLY A 157 -22.05 -7.81 11.25
N THR A 158 -22.92 -7.57 10.26
CA THR A 158 -23.60 -8.61 9.48
C THR A 158 -22.97 -8.86 8.13
N LYS A 159 -22.23 -7.88 7.60
CA LYS A 159 -21.54 -7.95 6.32
C LYS A 159 -20.25 -7.14 6.36
N MET A 160 -19.33 -7.45 5.44
CA MET A 160 -18.10 -6.68 5.28
C MET A 160 -18.11 -5.99 3.91
N ILE A 161 -17.63 -4.76 3.89
CA ILE A 161 -17.51 -3.94 2.69
C ILE A 161 -16.04 -3.73 2.39
N GLN A 162 -15.63 -4.13 1.19
CA GLN A 162 -14.27 -3.95 0.69
C GLN A 162 -14.29 -3.02 -0.51
N VAL A 163 -13.35 -2.09 -0.53
CA VAL A 163 -13.06 -1.26 -1.71
C VAL A 163 -11.71 -1.67 -2.28
N GLY A 164 -11.63 -1.74 -3.61
CA GLY A 164 -10.41 -2.07 -4.34
C GLY A 164 -9.97 -0.90 -5.22
N ILE A 165 -8.67 -0.63 -5.24
CA ILE A 165 -8.06 0.46 -5.98
C ILE A 165 -6.87 -0.08 -6.77
N GLU A 166 -6.80 0.24 -8.05
CA GLU A 166 -5.62 0.05 -8.89
C GLU A 166 -4.69 1.24 -8.70
N PRO A 167 -3.44 1.07 -8.21
CA PRO A 167 -2.50 2.16 -7.96
C PRO A 167 -1.88 2.72 -9.25
#